data_c23bb7d6a92dc201a6e04e47d97d4007
#
_entry.id   c23bb7d6a92dc201a6e04e47d97d4007
#
_cell.length_a   1.000
_cell.length_b   1.000
_cell.length_c   1.000
_cell.angle_alpha   90.00
_cell.angle_beta   90.00
_cell.angle_gamma   90.00
#
_symmetry.space_group_name_H-M   'P 1'
#
loop_
_entity.id
_entity.type
_entity.pdbx_description
1 polymer ?
#
loop_
_entity_poly.entity_id
_entity_poly.type
_entity_poly.pdbx_seq_one_letter_code
_entity_poly.pdbx_strand_id
1 'polypeptide(L)'
;MIGLVLVTHGGLAHEFQLALEHVVGPQNQLSTISIGPDDDMEKRRVDILNAVSKVNSGKGVILLTDMFGGTPSNLAISVMEAGTIEVVAGVNLPMLIKLASVRGDDDMELALKEAQESGRKYINVASQVLSGQ
;
A
#
# COMPACT_ATOMS: atom_id res chain seq x y z
N MET A 1 4.83 12.78 7.80
CA MET A 1 3.62 12.07 7.31
C MET A 1 3.82 10.56 7.33
N ILE A 2 2.74 9.80 7.25
CA ILE A 2 2.81 8.34 7.23
C ILE A 2 3.52 7.84 5.97
N GLY A 3 4.51 6.94 6.15
CA GLY A 3 5.22 6.31 5.04
C GLY A 3 4.39 5.22 4.36
N LEU A 4 4.62 4.99 3.09
CA LEU A 4 3.94 3.95 2.31
C LEU A 4 4.98 3.03 1.67
N VAL A 5 4.77 1.71 1.80
CA VAL A 5 5.58 0.71 1.11
C VAL A 5 4.65 -0.26 0.39
N LEU A 6 4.81 -0.36 -0.91
CA LEU A 6 4.06 -1.31 -1.75
C LEU A 6 4.87 -2.60 -1.87
N VAL A 7 4.28 -3.73 -1.52
CA VAL A 7 4.93 -5.05 -1.59
C VAL A 7 4.01 -5.97 -2.38
N THR A 8 4.38 -6.30 -3.60
CA THR A 8 3.49 -7.03 -4.51
C THR A 8 4.21 -8.15 -5.26
N HIS A 9 3.42 -9.02 -5.87
CA HIS A 9 3.93 -9.96 -6.87
C HIS A 9 4.45 -9.19 -8.08
N GLY A 10 5.62 -9.57 -8.57
CA GLY A 10 6.19 -9.01 -9.80
C GLY A 10 6.24 -7.48 -9.78
N GLY A 11 6.04 -6.86 -10.93
CA GLY A 11 6.20 -5.42 -11.14
C GLY A 11 5.01 -4.54 -10.72
N LEU A 12 3.96 -5.10 -10.09
CA LEU A 12 2.76 -4.33 -9.74
C LEU A 12 3.07 -3.13 -8.84
N ALA A 13 3.93 -3.29 -7.85
CA ALA A 13 4.26 -2.21 -6.91
C ALA A 13 4.78 -0.97 -7.64
N HIS A 14 5.73 -1.18 -8.54
CA HIS A 14 6.31 -0.09 -9.32
C HIS A 14 5.27 0.56 -10.24
N GLU A 15 4.46 -0.24 -10.90
CA GLU A 15 3.41 0.28 -11.80
C GLU A 15 2.33 1.02 -11.01
N PHE A 16 1.98 0.57 -9.81
CA PHE A 16 1.08 1.32 -8.93
C PHE A 16 1.65 2.69 -8.56
N GLN A 17 2.94 2.76 -8.26
CA GLN A 17 3.59 4.05 -7.99
C GLN A 17 3.49 4.98 -9.20
N LEU A 18 3.81 4.49 -10.39
CA LEU A 18 3.75 5.29 -11.61
C LEU A 18 2.32 5.77 -11.87
N ALA A 19 1.32 4.89 -11.72
CA ALA A 19 -0.08 5.25 -11.91
C ALA A 19 -0.54 6.29 -10.89
N LEU A 20 -0.20 6.10 -9.62
CA LEU A 20 -0.53 7.06 -8.57
C LEU A 20 0.07 8.43 -8.87
N GLU A 21 1.36 8.47 -9.20
CA GLU A 21 2.06 9.72 -9.46
C GLU A 21 1.56 10.41 -10.75
N HIS A 22 1.05 9.65 -11.69
CA HIS A 22 0.37 10.20 -12.86
C HIS A 22 -0.89 10.99 -12.46
N VAL A 23 -1.64 10.48 -11.49
CA VAL A 23 -2.91 11.09 -11.06
C VAL A 23 -2.70 12.25 -10.08
N VAL A 24 -1.85 12.07 -9.07
CA VAL A 24 -1.72 13.01 -7.95
C VAL A 24 -0.36 13.71 -7.85
N GLY A 25 0.57 13.40 -8.75
CA GLY A 25 1.92 13.96 -8.74
C GLY A 25 2.91 13.16 -7.90
N PRO A 26 4.19 13.57 -7.93
CA PRO A 26 5.27 12.87 -7.22
C PRO A 26 4.98 12.69 -5.73
N GLN A 27 5.34 11.53 -5.20
CA GLN A 27 5.12 11.17 -3.80
C GLN A 27 6.44 10.98 -3.07
N ASN A 28 6.58 11.62 -1.92
CA ASN A 28 7.69 11.39 -0.99
C ASN A 28 7.34 10.25 -0.03
N GLN A 29 8.36 9.68 0.62
CA GLN A 29 8.18 8.61 1.61
C GLN A 29 7.30 7.48 1.09
N LEU A 30 7.60 7.03 -0.13
CA LEU A 30 6.96 5.91 -0.78
C LEU A 30 8.05 5.02 -1.38
N SER A 31 8.00 3.72 -1.11
CA SER A 31 8.93 2.73 -1.65
C SER A 31 8.15 1.55 -2.22
N THR A 32 8.78 0.83 -3.14
CA THR A 32 8.20 -0.34 -3.79
C THR A 32 9.12 -1.54 -3.68
N ILE A 33 8.54 -2.70 -3.40
CA ILE A 33 9.24 -3.99 -3.32
C ILE A 33 8.50 -4.97 -4.24
N SER A 34 9.23 -5.52 -5.20
CA SER A 34 8.72 -6.55 -6.11
C SER A 34 9.18 -7.91 -5.65
N ILE A 35 8.25 -8.85 -5.52
CA ILE A 35 8.54 -10.23 -5.13
C ILE A 35 8.42 -11.13 -6.34
N GLY A 36 9.53 -11.72 -6.76
CA GLY A 36 9.55 -12.69 -7.85
C GLY A 36 9.36 -14.12 -7.35
N PRO A 37 9.03 -15.07 -8.25
CA PRO A 37 8.74 -16.45 -7.86
C PRO A 37 9.93 -17.22 -7.29
N ASP A 38 11.14 -16.85 -7.67
CA ASP A 38 12.38 -17.54 -7.26
C ASP A 38 13.24 -16.70 -6.31
N ASP A 39 12.68 -15.65 -5.73
CA ASP A 39 13.42 -14.76 -4.84
C ASP A 39 13.75 -15.43 -3.51
N ASP A 40 14.89 -15.01 -2.93
CA ASP A 40 15.23 -15.36 -1.56
C ASP A 40 14.33 -14.56 -0.61
N MET A 41 13.48 -15.26 0.11
CA MET A 41 12.47 -14.62 0.98
C MET A 41 13.11 -13.83 2.13
N GLU A 42 14.23 -14.29 2.68
CA GLU A 42 14.91 -13.55 3.75
C GLU A 42 15.52 -12.24 3.22
N LYS A 43 16.06 -12.25 2.01
CA LYS A 43 16.54 -11.01 1.37
C LYS A 43 15.41 -10.04 1.13
N ARG A 44 14.25 -10.53 0.66
CA ARG A 44 13.08 -9.67 0.44
C ARG A 44 12.56 -9.10 1.77
N ARG A 45 12.58 -9.90 2.84
CA ARG A 45 12.20 -9.43 4.17
C ARG A 45 13.11 -8.28 4.64
N VAL A 46 14.42 -8.41 4.45
CA VAL A 46 15.38 -7.36 4.76
C VAL A 46 15.12 -6.11 3.92
N ASP A 47 14.81 -6.27 2.63
CA ASP A 47 14.46 -5.14 1.76
C ASP A 47 13.23 -4.40 2.28
N ILE A 48 12.22 -5.14 2.76
CA ILE A 48 11.02 -4.53 3.36
C ILE A 48 11.37 -3.75 4.62
N LEU A 49 12.18 -4.34 5.51
CA LEU A 49 12.63 -3.65 6.73
C LEU A 49 13.38 -2.36 6.41
N ASN A 50 14.27 -2.40 5.42
CA ASN A 50 15.02 -1.22 4.99
C ASN A 50 14.09 -0.16 4.37
N ALA A 51 13.11 -0.58 3.58
CA ALA A 51 12.13 0.33 2.99
C ALA A 51 11.27 1.01 4.07
N VAL A 52 10.80 0.24 5.04
CA VAL A 52 10.03 0.77 6.19
C VAL A 52 10.86 1.82 6.94
N SER A 53 12.11 1.51 7.25
CA SER A 53 13.00 2.44 7.94
C SER A 53 13.21 3.73 7.14
N LYS A 54 13.37 3.61 5.83
CA LYS A 54 13.61 4.74 4.93
C LYS A 54 12.43 5.70 4.87
N VAL A 55 11.20 5.19 4.85
CA VAL A 55 9.99 6.02 4.68
C VAL A 55 9.37 6.46 6.00
N ASN A 56 9.81 5.90 7.13
CA ASN A 56 9.25 6.21 8.44
C ASN A 56 9.89 7.47 9.02
N SER A 57 9.10 8.53 9.12
CA SER A 57 9.53 9.79 9.75
C SER A 57 9.15 9.88 11.23
N GLY A 58 8.67 8.77 11.82
CA GLY A 58 8.17 8.72 13.19
C GLY A 58 6.66 8.70 13.29
N LYS A 59 5.96 8.79 12.16
CA LYS A 59 4.48 8.78 12.09
C LYS A 59 3.92 7.42 11.68
N GLY A 60 4.77 6.44 11.52
CA GLY A 60 4.39 5.09 11.15
C GLY A 60 4.42 4.85 9.64
N VAL A 61 4.18 3.60 9.27
CA VAL A 61 4.23 3.13 7.88
C VAL A 61 3.05 2.20 7.61
N ILE A 62 2.46 2.33 6.43
CA ILE A 62 1.47 1.37 5.92
C ILE A 62 2.13 0.57 4.79
N LEU A 63 2.18 -0.75 4.98
CA LEU A 63 2.59 -1.69 3.94
C LEU A 63 1.34 -2.10 3.16
N LEU A 64 1.41 -1.98 1.84
CA LEU A 64 0.28 -2.25 0.95
C LEU A 64 0.62 -3.44 0.07
N THR A 65 -0.17 -4.49 0.15
CA THR A 65 0.05 -5.69 -0.64
C THR A 65 -1.08 -5.90 -1.63
N ASP A 66 -0.79 -6.66 -2.70
CA ASP A 66 -1.76 -6.86 -3.78
C ASP A 66 -2.90 -7.79 -3.39
N MET A 67 -2.62 -8.83 -2.60
CA MET A 67 -3.66 -9.75 -2.15
C MET A 67 -3.30 -10.37 -0.80
N PHE A 68 -4.32 -10.72 -0.02
CA PHE A 68 -4.12 -11.41 1.24
C PHE A 68 -3.80 -12.89 0.99
N GLY A 69 -2.87 -13.45 1.77
CA GLY A 69 -2.54 -14.88 1.70
C GLY A 69 -1.43 -15.26 0.73
N GLY A 70 -0.85 -14.32 0.00
CA GLY A 70 0.31 -14.57 -0.87
C GLY A 70 1.63 -14.27 -0.17
N THR A 71 2.74 -14.62 -0.82
CA THR A 71 4.08 -14.36 -0.28
C THR A 71 4.33 -12.89 0.08
N PRO A 72 4.00 -11.90 -0.79
CA PRO A 72 4.17 -10.50 -0.42
C PRO A 72 3.44 -10.13 0.87
N SER A 73 2.20 -10.56 1.03
CA SER A 73 1.42 -10.29 2.23
C SER A 73 2.03 -10.97 3.46
N ASN A 74 2.46 -12.22 3.34
CA ASN A 74 3.06 -12.96 4.45
C ASN A 74 4.38 -12.29 4.92
N LEU A 75 5.21 -11.82 3.99
CA LEU A 75 6.43 -11.10 4.33
C LEU A 75 6.13 -9.77 5.00
N ALA A 76 5.15 -9.02 4.49
CA ALA A 76 4.75 -7.75 5.09
C ALA A 76 4.24 -7.96 6.53
N ILE A 77 3.40 -8.97 6.74
CA ILE A 77 2.86 -9.30 8.07
C ILE A 77 3.98 -9.68 9.04
N SER A 78 5.05 -10.33 8.56
CA SER A 78 6.18 -10.72 9.41
C SER A 78 6.91 -9.53 10.04
N VAL A 79 6.76 -8.33 9.50
CA VAL A 79 7.38 -7.10 10.01
C VAL A 79 6.37 -6.13 10.60
N MET A 80 5.11 -6.52 10.71
CA MET A 80 4.03 -5.68 11.22
C MET A 80 4.20 -5.38 12.71
N GLU A 81 3.88 -4.16 13.09
CA GLU A 81 3.77 -3.72 14.49
C GLU A 81 2.46 -2.93 14.62
N ALA A 82 1.49 -3.49 15.34
CA ALA A 82 0.16 -2.89 15.45
C ALA A 82 0.25 -1.41 15.90
N GLY A 83 -0.41 -0.54 15.16
CA GLY A 83 -0.46 0.89 15.44
C GLY A 83 0.66 1.72 14.82
N THR A 84 1.80 1.12 14.46
CA THR A 84 2.94 1.85 13.91
C THR A 84 3.39 1.36 12.54
N ILE A 85 3.36 0.05 12.31
CA ILE A 85 3.65 -0.56 11.01
C ILE A 85 2.49 -1.49 10.69
N GLU A 86 1.58 -0.99 9.87
CA GLU A 86 0.34 -1.69 9.53
C GLU A 86 0.39 -2.26 8.13
N VAL A 87 -0.39 -3.31 7.88
CA VAL A 87 -0.49 -3.98 6.58
C VAL A 87 -1.92 -3.92 6.08
N VAL A 88 -2.10 -3.44 4.85
CA VAL A 88 -3.39 -3.48 4.15
C VAL A 88 -3.22 -4.32 2.88
N ALA A 89 -3.99 -5.39 2.76
CA ALA A 89 -3.99 -6.24 1.57
C ALA A 89 -5.14 -5.83 0.64
N GLY A 90 -4.95 -6.08 -0.66
CA GLY A 90 -5.95 -5.73 -1.65
C GLY A 90 -5.80 -4.31 -2.19
N VAL A 91 -4.58 -3.83 -2.30
CA VAL A 91 -4.32 -2.47 -2.79
C VAL A 91 -4.93 -2.25 -4.18
N ASN A 92 -5.51 -1.09 -4.36
CA ASN A 92 -5.98 -0.62 -5.66
C ASN A 92 -5.73 0.89 -5.78
N LEU A 93 -5.93 1.44 -6.95
CA LEU A 93 -5.61 2.84 -7.21
C LEU A 93 -6.46 3.83 -6.38
N PRO A 94 -7.79 3.65 -6.23
CA PRO A 94 -8.58 4.52 -5.35
C PRO A 94 -8.08 4.55 -3.90
N MET A 95 -7.65 3.41 -3.36
CA MET A 95 -7.04 3.33 -2.04
C MET A 95 -5.76 4.19 -1.96
N LEU A 96 -4.88 4.07 -2.95
CA LEU A 96 -3.63 4.83 -2.99
C LEU A 96 -3.87 6.33 -3.12
N ILE A 97 -4.82 6.73 -3.96
CA ILE A 97 -5.19 8.15 -4.13
C ILE A 97 -5.68 8.73 -2.80
N LYS A 98 -6.53 7.98 -2.08
CA LYS A 98 -7.03 8.41 -0.77
C LYS A 98 -5.89 8.52 0.25
N LEU A 99 -5.01 7.53 0.30
CA LEU A 99 -3.84 7.56 1.19
C LEU A 99 -2.96 8.77 0.91
N ALA A 100 -2.70 9.07 -0.36
CA ALA A 100 -1.92 10.25 -0.73
C ALA A 100 -2.52 11.54 -0.18
N SER A 101 -3.85 11.62 -0.07
CA SER A 101 -4.53 12.81 0.45
C SER A 101 -4.59 12.88 1.98
N VAL A 102 -4.65 11.74 2.69
CA VAL A 102 -4.84 11.73 4.16
C VAL A 102 -3.59 11.44 4.96
N ARG A 103 -2.54 10.89 4.34
CA ARG A 103 -1.31 10.51 5.03
C ARG A 103 -0.60 11.66 5.73
N GLY A 104 -0.82 12.87 5.26
CA GLY A 104 -0.23 14.08 5.83
C GLY A 104 -0.84 14.51 7.17
N ASP A 105 -2.00 13.95 7.53
CA ASP A 105 -2.66 14.25 8.81
C ASP A 105 -2.03 13.48 9.98
N ASP A 106 -1.06 12.59 9.71
CA ASP A 106 -0.31 11.83 10.71
C ASP A 106 -1.18 11.00 11.67
N ASP A 107 -2.36 10.57 11.19
CA ASP A 107 -3.34 9.80 11.95
C ASP A 107 -3.47 8.40 11.32
N MET A 108 -2.79 7.42 11.91
CA MET A 108 -2.76 6.05 11.39
C MET A 108 -4.15 5.42 11.36
N GLU A 109 -4.94 5.57 12.41
CA GLU A 109 -6.28 4.99 12.48
C GLU A 109 -7.20 5.55 11.39
N LEU A 110 -7.17 6.87 11.21
CA LEU A 110 -7.92 7.54 10.14
C LEU A 110 -7.45 7.07 8.76
N ALA A 111 -6.14 7.02 8.53
CA ALA A 111 -5.58 6.61 7.24
C ALA A 111 -6.00 5.19 6.87
N LEU A 112 -5.96 4.25 7.81
CA LEU A 112 -6.38 2.87 7.58
C LEU A 112 -7.86 2.77 7.25
N LYS A 113 -8.70 3.49 7.98
CA LYS A 113 -10.16 3.52 7.75
C LYS A 113 -10.48 4.07 6.37
N GLU A 114 -9.91 5.21 6.03
CA GLU A 114 -10.13 5.88 4.75
C GLU A 114 -9.61 5.03 3.58
N ALA A 115 -8.47 4.37 3.76
CA ALA A 115 -7.92 3.47 2.74
C ALA A 115 -8.88 2.32 2.43
N GLN A 116 -9.38 1.64 3.46
CA GLN A 116 -10.33 0.54 3.29
C GLN A 116 -11.63 0.99 2.64
N GLU A 117 -12.20 2.10 3.10
CA GLU A 117 -13.46 2.63 2.55
C GLU A 117 -13.31 2.99 1.07
N SER A 118 -12.25 3.71 0.72
CA SER A 118 -12.01 4.10 -0.68
C SER A 118 -11.67 2.92 -1.57
N GLY A 119 -10.92 1.95 -1.07
CA GLY A 119 -10.59 0.74 -1.81
C GLY A 119 -11.81 -0.08 -2.18
N ARG A 120 -12.83 -0.08 -1.33
CA ARG A 120 -14.09 -0.82 -1.54
C ARG A 120 -15.12 -0.03 -2.34
N LYS A 121 -15.17 1.27 -2.15
CA LYS A 121 -16.24 2.14 -2.66
C LYS A 121 -16.34 2.15 -4.17
N TYR A 122 -15.24 2.06 -4.88
CA TYR A 122 -15.22 2.22 -6.34
C TYR A 122 -15.17 0.91 -7.11
N ILE A 123 -15.43 -0.21 -6.43
CA ILE A 123 -15.64 -1.49 -7.11
C ILE A 123 -17.08 -1.53 -7.56
N ASN A 124 -17.32 -1.25 -8.84
CA ASN A 124 -18.65 -1.07 -9.39
C ASN A 124 -18.81 -1.82 -10.72
N VAL A 125 -20.03 -2.30 -10.95
CA VAL A 125 -20.42 -2.80 -12.28
C VAL A 125 -20.99 -1.62 -13.06
N ALA A 126 -20.35 -1.28 -14.17
CA ALA A 126 -20.66 -0.06 -14.93
C ALA A 126 -22.14 0.05 -15.33
N SER A 127 -22.73 -1.04 -15.82
CA SER A 127 -24.14 -1.04 -16.21
C SER A 127 -25.08 -0.73 -15.05
N GLN A 128 -24.74 -1.16 -13.84
CA GLN A 128 -25.55 -0.87 -12.65
C GLN A 128 -25.46 0.61 -12.26
N VAL A 129 -24.26 1.17 -12.32
CA VAL A 129 -24.03 2.58 -12.02
C VAL A 129 -24.77 3.47 -13.03
N LEU A 130 -24.63 3.16 -14.34
CA LEU A 130 -25.24 3.95 -15.41
C LEU A 130 -26.75 3.82 -15.47
N SER A 131 -27.33 2.74 -14.92
CA SER A 131 -28.78 2.57 -14.83
C SER A 131 -29.40 3.26 -13.60
N GLY A 132 -28.60 3.93 -12.78
CA GLY A 132 -29.07 4.61 -11.58
C GLY A 132 -29.32 3.71 -10.39
N GLN A 133 -28.71 2.52 -10.40
CA GLN A 133 -28.89 1.54 -9.33
C GLN A 133 -27.69 1.47 -8.38
#